data_ce8564e7a64b7bffcdbf9b3178453f06
#
_entry.id   ce8564e7a64b7bffcdbf9b3178453f06
#
_cell.length_a   1.000
_cell.length_b   1.000
_cell.length_c   1.000
_cell.angle_alpha   90.00
_cell.angle_beta   90.00
_cell.angle_gamma   90.00
#
_symmetry.space_group_name_H-M   'P 1'
#
loop_
_entity.id
_entity.type
_entity.pdbx_description
1 polymer ?
#
loop_
_entity_poly.entity_id
_entity_poly.type
_entity_poly.pdbx_seq_one_letter_code
_entity_poly.pdbx_strand_id
1 'polypeptide(L)'
;MRVRHGRNAAGETGAFSVTALAETACADAMDLSYPSGATFHDPETHRYVLWRTWARTDDGWPSPGRMCAFIGLNPSTADENDPDPTVTRCINRAKALGYGGMFMLNLFAYRETEAALMRKHPEPVGPFNDMLIRHVCGISS
;
A
#
# COMPACT_ATOMS: atom_id res chain seq x y z
N MET A 1 -0.13 11.51 8.05
CA MET A 1 -0.40 10.37 7.13
C MET A 1 -1.68 9.68 7.58
N ARG A 2 -2.54 9.34 6.66
CA ARG A 2 -3.77 8.58 6.91
C ARG A 2 -3.56 7.14 6.48
N VAL A 3 -3.96 6.21 7.32
CA VAL A 3 -3.95 4.77 7.03
C VAL A 3 -5.38 4.26 6.99
N ARG A 4 -5.72 3.52 5.96
CA ARG A 4 -7.04 2.90 5.77
C ARG A 4 -6.86 1.40 5.54
N HIS A 5 -7.63 0.61 6.26
CA HIS A 5 -7.65 -0.84 6.14
C HIS A 5 -8.98 -1.29 5.53
N GLY A 6 -8.91 -2.23 4.63
CA GLY A 6 -10.08 -2.96 4.16
C GLY A 6 -10.62 -3.89 5.25
N ARG A 7 -11.65 -4.66 4.90
CA ARG A 7 -12.34 -5.53 5.85
C ARG A 7 -11.47 -6.72 6.28
N ASN A 8 -11.32 -6.94 7.58
CA ASN A 8 -10.64 -8.11 8.14
C ASN A 8 -11.57 -9.33 8.23
N ALA A 9 -11.05 -10.45 8.75
CA ALA A 9 -11.81 -11.69 8.93
C ALA A 9 -13.03 -11.55 9.87
N ALA A 10 -12.99 -10.58 10.80
CA ALA A 10 -14.11 -10.26 11.69
C ALA A 10 -15.13 -9.30 11.05
N GLY A 11 -14.89 -8.84 9.81
CA GLY A 11 -15.74 -7.88 9.12
C GLY A 11 -15.50 -6.41 9.48
N GLU A 12 -14.44 -6.13 10.25
CA GLU A 12 -14.10 -4.79 10.71
C GLU A 12 -13.22 -4.07 9.69
N THR A 13 -13.41 -2.76 9.58
CA THR A 13 -12.52 -1.87 8.82
C THR A 13 -11.81 -0.92 9.77
N GLY A 14 -10.64 -0.44 9.39
CA GLY A 14 -9.86 0.51 10.19
C GLY A 14 -9.47 1.73 9.38
N ALA A 15 -9.52 2.90 10.03
CA ALA A 15 -8.91 4.12 9.51
C ALA A 15 -8.38 4.94 10.68
N PHE A 16 -7.14 5.41 10.56
CA PHE A 16 -6.53 6.28 11.56
C PHE A 16 -5.49 7.20 10.94
N SER A 17 -5.17 8.28 11.65
CA SER A 17 -4.16 9.23 11.24
C SER A 17 -2.91 9.08 12.10
N VAL A 18 -1.75 9.10 11.45
CA VAL A 18 -0.45 9.10 12.09
C VAL A 18 0.13 10.51 11.99
N THR A 19 0.33 11.15 13.12
CA THR A 19 0.90 12.52 13.21
C THR A 19 2.40 12.52 13.48
N ALA A 20 2.95 11.39 13.92
CA ALA A 20 4.38 11.26 14.20
C ALA A 20 5.16 10.92 12.93
N LEU A 21 6.27 11.64 12.71
CA LEU A 21 7.18 11.45 11.58
C LEU A 21 8.19 10.31 11.78
N ALA A 22 8.10 9.56 12.88
CA ALA A 22 9.00 8.45 13.15
C ALA A 22 8.74 7.29 12.18
N GLU A 23 9.79 6.79 11.57
CA GLU A 23 9.75 5.61 10.68
C GLU A 23 9.03 4.42 11.32
N THR A 24 9.23 4.20 12.62
CA THR A 24 8.59 3.16 13.42
C THR A 24 7.06 3.33 13.45
N ALA A 25 6.56 4.56 13.65
CA ALA A 25 5.12 4.82 13.70
C ALA A 25 4.45 4.60 12.33
N CYS A 26 5.14 4.89 11.25
CA CYS A 26 4.65 4.64 9.89
C CYS A 26 4.63 3.13 9.57
N ALA A 27 5.60 2.39 10.07
CA ALA A 27 5.69 0.94 9.93
C ALA A 27 4.57 0.22 10.68
N ASP A 28 4.36 0.58 11.95
CA ASP A 28 3.32 0.01 12.80
C ASP A 28 1.92 0.30 12.28
N ALA A 29 1.78 1.36 11.49
CA ALA A 29 0.51 1.73 10.85
C ALA A 29 0.07 0.76 9.74
N MET A 30 1.01 0.01 9.14
CA MET A 30 0.70 -1.00 8.13
C MET A 30 0.37 -2.34 8.78
N ASP A 31 -0.84 -2.45 9.34
CA ASP A 31 -1.30 -3.64 10.02
C ASP A 31 -1.68 -4.75 9.03
N LEU A 32 -0.81 -5.74 8.87
CA LEU A 32 -1.02 -6.88 7.98
C LEU A 32 -2.02 -7.92 8.53
N SER A 33 -2.60 -7.70 9.71
CA SER A 33 -3.77 -8.45 10.16
C SER A 33 -5.02 -8.12 9.33
N TYR A 34 -4.98 -6.99 8.61
CA TYR A 34 -5.96 -6.65 7.59
C TYR A 34 -5.48 -7.12 6.21
N PRO A 35 -6.35 -7.79 5.42
CA PRO A 35 -5.97 -8.36 4.12
C PRO A 35 -5.69 -7.30 3.04
N SER A 36 -6.10 -6.08 3.28
CA SER A 36 -5.88 -4.96 2.37
C SER A 36 -5.75 -3.65 3.12
N GLY A 37 -5.03 -2.72 2.54
CA GLY A 37 -4.92 -1.38 3.09
C GLY A 37 -4.14 -0.45 2.18
N ALA A 38 -4.17 0.82 2.53
CA ALA A 38 -3.42 1.86 1.86
C ALA A 38 -3.05 2.99 2.83
N THR A 39 -1.92 3.63 2.57
CA THR A 39 -1.47 4.81 3.31
C THR A 39 -1.48 6.03 2.41
N PHE A 40 -2.01 7.14 2.90
CA PHE A 40 -2.20 8.36 2.16
C PHE A 40 -1.62 9.57 2.89
N HIS A 41 -1.28 10.60 2.13
CA HIS A 41 -1.12 11.94 2.68
C HIS A 41 -2.51 12.51 3.01
N ASP A 42 -2.62 13.37 4.01
CA ASP A 42 -3.89 14.00 4.37
C ASP A 42 -3.91 15.45 3.86
N PRO A 43 -4.83 15.84 2.96
CA PRO A 43 -5.87 15.04 2.31
C PRO A 43 -5.30 13.99 1.35
N GLU A 44 -6.07 13.03 0.91
CA GLU A 44 -5.67 11.84 0.13
C GLU A 44 -5.13 12.14 -1.29
N THR A 45 -4.25 13.12 -1.40
CA THR A 45 -3.62 13.56 -2.65
C THR A 45 -2.48 12.65 -3.09
N HIS A 46 -1.83 11.97 -2.13
CA HIS A 46 -0.72 11.05 -2.37
C HIS A 46 -1.04 9.71 -1.74
N ARG A 47 -0.75 8.62 -2.44
CA ARG A 47 -0.80 7.26 -1.93
C ARG A 47 0.62 6.71 -1.85
N TYR A 48 1.07 6.38 -0.64
CA TYR A 48 2.42 5.90 -0.42
C TYR A 48 2.56 4.40 -0.58
N VAL A 49 1.77 3.64 0.15
CA VAL A 49 1.80 2.18 0.13
C VAL A 49 0.39 1.66 -0.04
N LEU A 50 0.24 0.62 -0.83
CA LEU A 50 -0.96 -0.20 -0.89
C LEU A 50 -0.53 -1.64 -0.68
N TRP A 51 -1.29 -2.41 0.08
CA TRP A 51 -1.02 -3.83 0.25
C TRP A 51 -2.26 -4.68 0.03
N ARG A 52 -2.00 -5.92 -0.35
CA ARG A 52 -2.99 -6.99 -0.47
C ARG A 52 -2.36 -8.28 0.01
N THR A 53 -3.10 -9.04 0.81
CA THR A 53 -2.72 -10.38 1.25
C THR A 53 -3.84 -11.36 0.95
N TRP A 54 -3.51 -12.56 0.51
CA TRP A 54 -4.48 -13.62 0.16
C TRP A 54 -4.19 -14.95 0.85
N ALA A 55 -2.97 -15.20 1.30
CA ALA A 55 -2.68 -16.36 2.12
C ALA A 55 -3.32 -16.23 3.50
N ARG A 56 -3.90 -17.31 3.99
CA ARG A 56 -4.69 -17.35 5.22
C ARG A 56 -4.28 -18.54 6.09
N THR A 57 -4.49 -18.39 7.40
CA THR A 57 -4.56 -19.50 8.34
C THR A 57 -5.88 -20.26 8.17
N ASP A 58 -6.00 -21.45 8.76
CA ASP A 58 -7.23 -22.24 8.75
C ASP A 58 -8.43 -21.49 9.36
N ASP A 59 -8.17 -20.58 10.30
CA ASP A 59 -9.18 -19.70 10.91
C ASP A 59 -9.52 -18.46 10.05
N GLY A 60 -8.92 -18.32 8.87
CA GLY A 60 -9.21 -17.23 7.92
C GLY A 60 -8.44 -15.94 8.16
N TRP A 61 -7.52 -15.89 9.14
CA TRP A 61 -6.69 -14.72 9.38
C TRP A 61 -5.57 -14.57 8.35
N PRO A 62 -5.21 -13.34 7.98
CA PRO A 62 -4.09 -13.12 7.09
C PRO A 62 -2.79 -13.76 7.60
N SER A 63 -2.17 -14.57 6.76
CA SER A 63 -0.89 -15.20 7.01
C SER A 63 -0.06 -15.16 5.72
N PRO A 64 0.40 -13.97 5.30
CA PRO A 64 0.98 -13.79 3.98
C PRO A 64 2.32 -14.53 3.80
N GLY A 65 3.02 -14.85 4.89
CA GLY A 65 4.37 -15.41 4.80
C GLY A 65 5.27 -14.46 4.01
N ARG A 66 5.72 -14.89 2.83
CA ARG A 66 6.54 -14.06 1.94
C ARG A 66 5.67 -13.08 1.17
N MET A 67 6.06 -11.81 1.18
CA MET A 67 5.45 -10.74 0.41
C MET A 67 6.46 -10.14 -0.56
N CYS A 68 6.02 -9.76 -1.74
CA CYS A 68 6.83 -9.01 -2.70
C CYS A 68 6.39 -7.55 -2.79
N ALA A 69 7.30 -6.70 -3.24
CA ALA A 69 7.01 -5.30 -3.51
C ALA A 69 7.13 -5.00 -5.01
N PHE A 70 6.17 -4.25 -5.53
CA PHE A 70 6.22 -3.67 -6.86
C PHE A 70 6.38 -2.16 -6.74
N ILE A 71 7.22 -1.58 -7.60
CA ILE A 71 7.44 -0.14 -7.65
C ILE A 71 6.99 0.35 -9.03
N GLY A 72 5.90 1.10 -9.06
CA GLY A 72 5.39 1.74 -10.26
C GLY A 72 5.85 3.19 -10.40
N LEU A 73 5.32 3.90 -11.38
CA LEU A 73 5.64 5.30 -11.62
C LEU A 73 4.89 6.19 -10.63
N ASN A 74 3.56 6.15 -10.67
CA ASN A 74 2.68 6.91 -9.77
C ASN A 74 1.32 6.21 -9.62
N PRO A 75 0.64 6.43 -8.48
CA PRO A 75 -0.66 5.82 -8.23
C PRO A 75 -1.78 6.49 -9.02
N SER A 76 -2.83 5.72 -9.30
CA SER A 76 -4.05 6.18 -9.93
C SER A 76 -5.23 6.07 -8.95
N THR A 77 -6.20 5.21 -9.22
CA THR A 77 -7.48 5.15 -8.51
C THR A 77 -7.56 4.09 -7.41
N ALA A 78 -6.64 3.10 -7.39
CA ALA A 78 -6.69 2.04 -6.40
C ALA A 78 -6.57 2.55 -4.95
N ASP A 79 -7.36 1.96 -4.06
CA ASP A 79 -7.38 2.25 -2.63
C ASP A 79 -7.38 0.97 -1.79
N GLU A 80 -7.78 1.05 -0.51
CA GLU A 80 -7.81 -0.09 0.39
C GLU A 80 -8.84 -1.15 0.01
N ASN A 81 -9.85 -0.81 -0.76
CA ASN A 81 -10.93 -1.71 -1.18
C ASN A 81 -10.81 -2.11 -2.65
N ASP A 82 -10.63 -1.14 -3.54
CA ASP A 82 -10.74 -1.31 -4.97
C ASP A 82 -9.37 -1.27 -5.67
N PRO A 83 -8.95 -2.34 -6.35
CA PRO A 83 -7.75 -2.33 -7.18
C PRO A 83 -8.01 -1.65 -8.53
N ASP A 84 -7.02 -0.97 -9.04
CA ASP A 84 -6.99 -0.55 -10.45
C ASP A 84 -6.38 -1.67 -11.33
N PRO A 85 -6.39 -1.52 -12.67
CA PRO A 85 -5.84 -2.55 -13.56
C PRO A 85 -4.36 -2.89 -13.31
N THR A 86 -3.55 -1.91 -12.90
CA THR A 86 -2.13 -2.12 -12.60
C THR A 86 -1.97 -2.96 -11.33
N VAL A 87 -2.68 -2.63 -10.26
CA VAL A 87 -2.67 -3.40 -9.00
C VAL A 87 -3.18 -4.81 -9.24
N THR A 88 -4.23 -4.99 -10.02
CA THR A 88 -4.75 -6.31 -10.37
C THR A 88 -3.71 -7.18 -11.08
N ARG A 89 -2.96 -6.63 -12.03
CA ARG A 89 -1.87 -7.36 -12.70
C ARG A 89 -0.75 -7.73 -11.73
N CYS A 90 -0.37 -6.83 -10.82
CA CYS A 90 0.63 -7.10 -9.79
C CYS A 90 0.19 -8.23 -8.84
N ILE A 91 -1.07 -8.22 -8.39
CA ILE A 91 -1.65 -9.29 -7.57
C ILE A 91 -1.53 -10.64 -8.29
N ASN A 92 -1.96 -10.71 -9.54
CA ASN A 92 -1.93 -11.95 -10.32
C ASN A 92 -0.49 -12.44 -10.53
N ARG A 93 0.45 -11.53 -10.77
CA ARG A 93 1.87 -11.87 -10.90
C ARG A 93 2.44 -12.40 -9.59
N ALA A 94 2.15 -11.75 -8.46
CA ALA A 94 2.62 -12.19 -7.15
C ALA A 94 2.07 -13.58 -6.78
N LYS A 95 0.80 -13.84 -7.06
CA LYS A 95 0.19 -15.16 -6.88
C LYS A 95 0.89 -16.23 -7.72
N ALA A 96 1.14 -15.95 -8.99
CA ALA A 96 1.83 -16.88 -9.90
C ALA A 96 3.27 -17.19 -9.45
N LEU A 97 3.91 -16.27 -8.74
CA LEU A 97 5.26 -16.46 -8.18
C LEU A 97 5.26 -17.10 -6.78
N GLY A 98 4.11 -17.45 -6.24
CA GLY A 98 3.97 -18.15 -4.96
C GLY A 98 4.07 -17.26 -3.72
N TYR A 99 3.89 -15.94 -3.86
CA TYR A 99 3.83 -15.04 -2.71
C TYR A 99 2.44 -15.05 -2.07
N GLY A 100 2.39 -14.84 -0.76
CA GLY A 100 1.14 -14.77 0.00
C GLY A 100 0.51 -13.38 0.08
N GLY A 101 1.23 -12.37 -0.40
CA GLY A 101 0.79 -10.99 -0.45
C GLY A 101 1.75 -10.11 -1.26
N MET A 102 1.36 -8.84 -1.45
CA MET A 102 2.16 -7.87 -2.17
C MET A 102 2.00 -6.46 -1.60
N PHE A 103 3.02 -5.66 -1.78
CA PHE A 103 3.00 -4.21 -1.63
C PHE A 103 3.08 -3.53 -2.99
N MET A 104 2.31 -2.47 -3.17
CA MET A 104 2.43 -1.57 -4.31
C MET A 104 2.96 -0.23 -3.85
N LEU A 105 4.11 0.16 -4.38
CA LEU A 105 4.82 1.41 -4.14
C LEU A 105 4.92 2.19 -5.45
N ASN A 106 5.27 3.46 -5.39
CA ASN A 106 5.49 4.29 -6.57
C ASN A 106 6.67 5.23 -6.35
N LEU A 107 7.39 5.55 -7.43
CA LEU A 107 8.46 6.55 -7.40
C LEU A 107 7.91 7.95 -7.05
N PHE A 108 6.72 8.26 -7.54
CA PHE A 108 5.98 9.47 -7.22
C PHE A 108 4.66 9.08 -6.55
N ALA A 109 4.38 9.62 -5.37
CA ALA A 109 3.20 9.23 -4.61
C ALA A 109 1.92 10.00 -5.01
N TYR A 110 2.04 11.11 -5.73
CA TYR A 110 0.89 11.91 -6.16
C TYR A 110 -0.07 11.10 -7.04
N ARG A 111 -1.34 11.10 -6.66
CA ARG A 111 -2.41 10.34 -7.34
C ARG A 111 -2.87 11.08 -8.58
N GLU A 112 -2.52 10.55 -9.73
CA GLU A 112 -2.93 11.10 -11.03
C GLU A 112 -2.93 9.98 -12.07
N THR A 113 -3.98 9.93 -12.88
CA THR A 113 -4.10 8.94 -13.96
C THR A 113 -3.14 9.25 -15.11
N GLU A 114 -2.89 10.54 -15.38
CA GLU A 114 -1.98 10.99 -16.44
C GLU A 114 -0.61 11.36 -15.89
N ALA A 115 0.43 10.63 -16.28
CA ALA A 115 1.80 10.87 -15.85
C ALA A 115 2.33 12.26 -16.18
N ALA A 116 1.87 12.87 -17.29
CA ALA A 116 2.26 14.22 -17.67
C ALA A 116 1.74 15.27 -16.69
N LEU A 117 0.52 15.09 -16.18
CA LEU A 117 -0.06 15.97 -15.16
C LEU A 117 0.59 15.75 -13.79
N MET A 118 0.89 14.51 -13.44
CA MET A 118 1.62 14.20 -12.21
C MET A 118 2.96 14.95 -12.14
N ARG A 119 3.73 14.96 -13.22
CA ARG A 119 5.04 15.64 -13.28
C ARG A 119 4.94 17.15 -13.11
N LYS A 120 3.80 17.75 -13.37
CA LYS A 120 3.57 19.20 -13.20
C LYS A 120 3.17 19.57 -11.77
N HIS A 121 2.84 18.61 -10.93
CA HIS A 121 2.49 18.86 -9.54
C HIS A 121 3.72 19.41 -8.78
N PRO A 122 3.55 20.43 -7.90
CA PRO A 122 4.67 21.01 -7.13
C PRO A 122 5.40 20.01 -6.24
N GLU A 123 4.68 18.99 -5.75
CA GLU A 123 5.22 17.95 -4.86
C GLU A 123 4.76 16.55 -5.30
N PRO A 124 5.31 16.01 -6.41
CA PRO A 124 4.84 14.73 -6.94
C PRO A 124 5.32 13.53 -6.11
N VAL A 125 6.44 13.65 -5.40
CA VAL A 125 7.02 12.56 -4.59
C VAL A 125 6.23 12.34 -3.31
N GLY A 126 5.93 13.41 -2.59
CA GLY A 126 5.32 13.38 -1.27
C GLY A 126 6.34 13.21 -0.12
N PRO A 127 6.07 13.80 1.05
CA PRO A 127 7.05 13.91 2.13
C PRO A 127 7.45 12.58 2.79
N PHE A 128 6.61 11.54 2.71
CA PHE A 128 6.87 10.23 3.35
C PHE A 128 7.28 9.13 2.36
N ASN A 129 7.29 9.42 1.05
CA ASN A 129 7.40 8.37 0.04
C ASN A 129 8.73 7.60 0.12
N ASP A 130 9.84 8.31 0.13
CA ASP A 130 11.18 7.69 0.13
C ASP A 130 11.42 6.85 1.39
N MET A 131 10.96 7.33 2.54
CA MET A 131 11.07 6.62 3.81
C MET A 131 10.27 5.31 3.76
N LEU A 132 9.03 5.35 3.27
CA LEU A 132 8.17 4.17 3.19
C LEU A 132 8.64 3.17 2.13
N ILE A 133 9.18 3.62 1.02
CA ILE A 133 9.82 2.73 0.03
C ILE A 133 10.95 1.93 0.68
N ARG A 134 11.87 2.60 1.38
CA ARG A 134 12.99 1.94 2.05
C ARG A 134 12.51 0.94 3.10
N HIS A 135 11.53 1.32 3.90
CA HIS A 135 10.98 0.45 4.93
C HIS A 135 10.35 -0.81 4.32
N VAL A 136 9.44 -0.64 3.35
CA VAL A 136 8.74 -1.75 2.70
C VAL A 136 9.69 -2.67 1.95
N CYS A 137 10.68 -2.13 1.24
CA CYS A 137 11.69 -2.94 0.58
C CYS A 137 12.54 -3.76 1.58
N GLY A 138 12.77 -3.22 2.79
CA GLY A 138 13.49 -3.91 3.85
C GLY A 138 12.73 -5.10 4.44
N ILE A 139 11.40 -5.10 4.42
CA ILE A 139 10.54 -6.18 4.95
C ILE A 139 9.99 -7.11 3.86
N SER A 140 10.22 -6.82 2.60
CA SER A 140 9.81 -7.66 1.46
C SER A 140 10.79 -8.81 1.24
N SER A 141 10.28 -9.86 0.67
CA SER A 141 11.07 -11.08 0.38
C SER A 141 11.54 -11.13 -1.07
#